data_f415b929e4a24934a073115f636cfa25
#
_entry.id   f415b929e4a24934a073115f636cfa25
#
_cell.length_a   1.000
_cell.length_b   1.000
_cell.length_c   1.000
_cell.angle_alpha   90.00
_cell.angle_beta   90.00
_cell.angle_gamma   90.00
#
_symmetry.space_group_name_H-M   'P 1'
#
loop_
_entity.id
_entity.type
_entity.pdbx_description
1 polymer ?
#
loop_
_entity_poly.entity_id
_entity_poly.type
_entity_poly.pdbx_seq_one_letter_code
_entity_poly.pdbx_strand_id
1 'polypeptide(L)'
;FRYDPGGHITEIGRAWCWREDPGVPLPEDVIRITGITDQDLIGRRIDDRVANDIISSADVVIAHNAAFDRPMVEKRLTDLPIKQWACSCVEIDWAAAGFEGRSLGWLCAQAGWFYDAHRAQGDVDALIQLLRHERTDGRPLLYELDGSSSCDSFVIEAVGSAFSTKDALRMRGYR
;
A
#
# COMPACT_ATOMS: atom_id res chain seq x y z
N PHE A 1 -13.21 1.13 -2.92
CA PHE A 1 -14.18 0.10 -2.55
C PHE A 1 -14.83 0.40 -1.21
N ARG A 2 -15.94 -0.29 -0.91
CA ARG A 2 -16.60 -0.31 0.40
C ARG A 2 -16.56 -1.73 0.96
N TYR A 3 -16.54 -1.86 2.26
CA TYR A 3 -16.57 -3.15 2.95
C TYR A 3 -17.42 -3.07 4.21
N ASP A 4 -17.88 -4.23 4.67
CA ASP A 4 -18.66 -4.38 5.89
C ASP A 4 -17.75 -4.57 7.13
N PRO A 5 -18.30 -4.54 8.35
CA PRO A 5 -17.53 -4.77 9.57
C PRO A 5 -16.86 -6.15 9.66
N GLY A 6 -17.26 -7.10 8.82
CA GLY A 6 -16.62 -8.41 8.67
C GLY A 6 -15.42 -8.40 7.74
N GLY A 7 -15.10 -7.26 7.12
CA GLY A 7 -14.01 -7.11 6.17
C GLY A 7 -14.36 -7.59 4.75
N HIS A 8 -15.63 -7.89 4.45
CA HIS A 8 -16.03 -8.30 3.12
C HIS A 8 -16.26 -7.09 2.23
N ILE A 9 -15.58 -7.06 1.08
CA ILE A 9 -15.77 -5.99 0.09
C ILE A 9 -17.15 -6.12 -0.54
N THR A 10 -18.00 -5.13 -0.29
CA THR A 10 -19.40 -5.08 -0.73
C THR A 10 -19.58 -4.33 -2.04
N GLU A 11 -18.68 -3.40 -2.35
CA GLU A 11 -18.74 -2.58 -3.57
C GLU A 11 -17.33 -2.21 -4.03
N ILE A 12 -17.07 -2.36 -5.31
CA ILE A 12 -15.88 -1.80 -5.97
C ILE A 12 -16.35 -0.68 -6.88
N GLY A 13 -15.99 0.55 -6.52
CA GLY A 13 -16.34 1.74 -7.27
C GLY A 13 -15.47 1.95 -8.50
N ARG A 14 -15.58 3.14 -9.08
CA ARG A 14 -14.77 3.54 -10.23
C ARG A 14 -13.28 3.58 -9.86
N ALA A 15 -12.45 2.98 -10.70
CA ALA A 15 -11.00 3.15 -10.63
C ALA A 15 -10.59 4.48 -11.27
N TRP A 16 -9.61 5.13 -10.67
CA TRP A 16 -8.99 6.35 -11.15
C TRP A 16 -7.50 6.09 -11.32
N CYS A 17 -7.00 6.37 -12.50
CA CYS A 17 -5.58 6.23 -12.82
C CYS A 17 -5.12 7.48 -13.56
N TRP A 18 -4.19 8.21 -12.99
CA TRP A 18 -3.57 9.36 -13.60
C TRP A 18 -2.09 9.11 -13.83
N ARG A 19 -1.56 9.86 -14.75
CA ARG A 19 -0.12 10.02 -14.94
C ARG A 19 0.19 11.49 -14.81
N GLU A 20 1.40 11.81 -14.37
CA GLU A 20 1.87 13.18 -14.25
C GLU A 20 3.21 13.33 -14.95
N ASP A 21 3.36 14.42 -15.69
CA ASP A 21 4.63 14.84 -16.28
C ASP A 21 5.54 15.35 -15.17
N PRO A 22 6.68 14.69 -14.88
CA PRO A 22 7.59 15.13 -13.81
C PRO A 22 8.39 16.38 -14.19
N GLY A 23 8.31 16.86 -15.44
CA GLY A 23 9.09 17.99 -15.96
C GLY A 23 10.57 17.71 -16.12
N VAL A 24 11.01 16.48 -15.92
CA VAL A 24 12.39 16.00 -16.09
C VAL A 24 12.36 14.61 -16.72
N PRO A 25 13.41 14.23 -17.48
CA PRO A 25 13.47 12.89 -18.08
C PRO A 25 13.38 11.79 -17.03
N LEU A 26 12.67 10.72 -17.37
CA LEU A 26 12.58 9.54 -16.52
C LEU A 26 13.93 8.79 -16.51
N PRO A 27 14.37 8.27 -15.35
CA PRO A 27 15.48 7.35 -15.27
C PRO A 27 15.23 6.08 -16.12
N GLU A 28 16.28 5.57 -16.76
CA GLU A 28 16.17 4.39 -17.63
C GLU A 28 15.64 3.14 -16.93
N ASP A 29 15.98 2.95 -15.66
CA ASP A 29 15.48 1.84 -14.85
C ASP A 29 13.98 1.96 -14.58
N VAL A 30 13.44 3.17 -14.40
CA VAL A 30 12.00 3.43 -14.28
C VAL A 30 11.29 3.08 -15.58
N ILE A 31 11.82 3.55 -16.73
CA ILE A 31 11.25 3.22 -18.06
C ILE A 31 11.22 1.70 -18.26
N ARG A 32 12.32 1.02 -17.94
CA ARG A 32 12.45 -0.44 -18.09
C ARG A 32 11.45 -1.20 -17.22
N ILE A 33 11.22 -0.75 -15.98
CA ILE A 33 10.34 -1.44 -15.02
C ILE A 33 8.87 -1.18 -15.35
N THR A 34 8.52 0.08 -15.63
CA THR A 34 7.12 0.49 -15.81
C THR A 34 6.62 0.41 -17.25
N GLY A 35 7.55 0.43 -18.22
CA GLY A 35 7.23 0.58 -19.64
C GLY A 35 6.68 1.95 -20.00
N ILE A 36 6.73 2.94 -19.08
CA ILE A 36 6.27 4.30 -19.31
C ILE A 36 7.44 5.13 -19.81
N THR A 37 7.24 5.86 -20.89
CA THR A 37 8.24 6.75 -21.49
C THR A 37 7.92 8.22 -21.21
N ASP A 38 8.90 9.11 -21.41
CA ASP A 38 8.65 10.55 -21.28
C ASP A 38 7.52 11.02 -22.19
N GLN A 39 7.42 10.47 -23.41
CA GLN A 39 6.33 10.81 -24.34
C GLN A 39 4.94 10.47 -23.82
N ASP A 40 4.81 9.40 -23.00
CA ASP A 40 3.54 9.02 -22.40
C ASP A 40 3.10 10.00 -21.31
N LEU A 41 4.02 10.82 -20.80
CA LEU A 41 3.80 11.73 -19.68
C LEU A 41 3.66 13.20 -20.10
N ILE A 42 4.16 13.59 -21.27
CA ILE A 42 4.13 15.00 -21.72
C ILE A 42 2.73 15.60 -21.58
N GLY A 43 2.65 16.67 -20.78
CA GLY A 43 1.41 17.42 -20.51
C GLY A 43 0.36 16.66 -19.71
N ARG A 44 0.68 15.47 -19.20
CA ARG A 44 -0.21 14.74 -18.27
C ARG A 44 -0.18 15.38 -16.90
N ARG A 45 -1.32 15.42 -16.25
CA ARG A 45 -1.46 15.99 -14.91
C ARG A 45 -2.52 15.26 -14.10
N ILE A 46 -2.25 15.11 -12.81
CA ILE A 46 -3.24 14.65 -11.85
C ILE A 46 -4.29 15.74 -11.70
N ASP A 47 -5.56 15.34 -11.66
CA ASP A 47 -6.64 16.25 -11.26
C ASP A 47 -6.65 16.34 -9.73
N ASP A 48 -5.99 17.39 -9.21
CA ASP A 48 -5.80 17.58 -7.77
C ASP A 48 -7.12 17.66 -7.01
N ARG A 49 -8.13 18.30 -7.60
CA ARG A 49 -9.43 18.42 -6.96
C ARG A 49 -10.09 17.04 -6.82
N VAL A 50 -10.15 16.29 -7.91
CA VAL A 50 -10.75 14.95 -7.88
C VAL A 50 -9.97 14.01 -6.97
N ALA A 51 -8.63 14.08 -7.00
CA ALA A 51 -7.78 13.26 -6.14
C ALA A 51 -7.99 13.59 -4.64
N ASN A 52 -8.04 14.89 -4.29
CA ASN A 52 -8.33 15.35 -2.95
C ASN A 52 -9.72 14.90 -2.49
N ASP A 53 -10.75 15.06 -3.33
CA ASP A 53 -12.13 14.68 -3.00
C ASP A 53 -12.23 13.16 -2.72
N ILE A 54 -11.59 12.33 -3.55
CA ILE A 54 -11.58 10.86 -3.38
C ILE A 54 -10.90 10.47 -2.08
N ILE A 55 -9.68 10.96 -1.83
CA ILE A 55 -8.91 10.58 -0.64
C ILE A 55 -9.58 11.15 0.61
N SER A 56 -10.12 12.37 0.56
CA SER A 56 -10.82 12.99 1.68
C SER A 56 -12.10 12.24 2.06
N SER A 57 -12.78 11.64 1.09
CA SER A 57 -14.00 10.87 1.33
C SER A 57 -13.76 9.47 1.91
N ALA A 58 -12.52 8.98 1.86
CA ALA A 58 -12.18 7.66 2.39
C ALA A 58 -12.00 7.70 3.92
N ASP A 59 -12.45 6.67 4.62
CA ASP A 59 -12.18 6.49 6.05
C ASP A 59 -10.73 6.06 6.27
N VAL A 60 -10.21 5.19 5.42
CA VAL A 60 -8.84 4.68 5.45
C VAL A 60 -8.23 4.62 4.04
N VAL A 61 -6.97 4.96 3.92
CA VAL A 61 -6.19 4.79 2.68
C VAL A 61 -5.33 3.55 2.81
N ILE A 62 -5.53 2.59 1.93
CA ILE A 62 -4.81 1.31 1.97
C ILE A 62 -3.76 1.28 0.86
N ALA A 63 -2.53 0.93 1.21
CA ALA A 63 -1.47 0.69 0.25
C ALA A 63 -0.66 -0.56 0.62
N HIS A 64 0.01 -1.15 -0.38
CA HIS A 64 1.01 -2.19 -0.15
C HIS A 64 2.39 -1.56 -0.11
N ASN A 65 2.99 -1.45 1.07
CA ASN A 65 4.18 -0.64 1.37
C ASN A 65 3.88 0.88 1.49
N ALA A 66 2.87 1.22 2.28
CA ALA A 66 2.42 2.61 2.50
C ALA A 66 3.54 3.59 2.89
N ALA A 67 4.65 3.12 3.44
CA ALA A 67 5.84 3.94 3.73
C ALA A 67 6.43 4.58 2.47
N PHE A 68 6.18 4.02 1.28
CA PHE A 68 6.56 4.60 0.00
C PHE A 68 5.47 5.54 -0.54
N ASP A 69 4.22 5.10 -0.57
CA ASP A 69 3.13 5.83 -1.22
C ASP A 69 2.69 7.05 -0.42
N ARG A 70 2.54 6.90 0.89
CA ARG A 70 2.03 7.95 1.78
C ARG A 70 2.80 9.26 1.67
N PRO A 71 4.14 9.31 1.80
CA PRO A 71 4.89 10.56 1.69
C PRO A 71 4.76 11.21 0.31
N MET A 72 4.61 10.42 -0.75
CA MET A 72 4.43 10.91 -2.12
C MET A 72 3.07 11.59 -2.27
N VAL A 73 2.01 10.95 -1.78
CA VAL A 73 0.65 11.48 -1.83
C VAL A 73 0.54 12.74 -0.97
N GLU A 74 1.02 12.71 0.28
CA GLU A 74 0.95 13.86 1.20
C GLU A 74 1.79 15.05 0.71
N LYS A 75 2.93 14.80 0.08
CA LYS A 75 3.74 15.87 -0.54
C LYS A 75 3.08 16.46 -1.78
N ARG A 76 2.40 15.63 -2.57
CA ARG A 76 1.78 16.04 -3.84
C ARG A 76 0.44 16.74 -3.64
N LEU A 77 -0.35 16.31 -2.68
CA LEU A 77 -1.69 16.82 -2.39
C LEU A 77 -1.68 17.50 -1.02
N THR A 78 -1.24 18.77 -1.00
CA THR A 78 -1.00 19.54 0.24
C THR A 78 -2.26 19.90 1.01
N ASP A 79 -3.43 19.88 0.35
CA ASP A 79 -4.72 20.23 0.97
C ASP A 79 -5.46 19.02 1.57
N LEU A 80 -4.81 17.84 1.61
CA LEU A 80 -5.40 16.66 2.21
C LEU A 80 -5.53 16.81 3.73
N PRO A 81 -6.68 16.44 4.30
CA PRO A 81 -6.79 16.26 5.75
C PRO A 81 -5.89 15.11 6.20
N ILE A 82 -5.53 15.10 7.47
CA ILE A 82 -4.84 13.95 8.06
C ILE A 82 -5.71 12.71 7.85
N LYS A 83 -5.13 11.69 7.21
CA LYS A 83 -5.81 10.43 6.89
C LYS A 83 -5.18 9.27 7.65
N GLN A 84 -6.02 8.32 8.01
CA GLN A 84 -5.59 7.01 8.47
C GLN A 84 -5.06 6.23 7.27
N TRP A 85 -3.89 5.63 7.42
CA TRP A 85 -3.28 4.76 6.43
C TRP A 85 -3.16 3.36 6.98
N ALA A 86 -3.43 2.38 6.14
CA ALA A 86 -3.22 0.97 6.42
C ALA A 86 -2.20 0.39 5.43
N CYS A 87 -1.23 -0.33 5.95
CA CYS A 87 -0.15 -0.93 5.15
C CYS A 87 -0.27 -2.45 5.12
N SER A 88 -0.84 -2.99 4.06
CA SER A 88 -0.99 -4.44 3.92
C SER A 88 0.33 -5.22 3.94
N CYS A 89 1.44 -4.58 3.59
CA CYS A 89 2.77 -5.21 3.60
C CYS A 89 3.26 -5.54 5.02
N VAL A 90 2.93 -4.73 6.02
CA VAL A 90 3.49 -4.85 7.38
C VAL A 90 2.45 -5.03 8.48
N GLU A 91 1.18 -4.74 8.24
CA GLU A 91 0.11 -4.79 9.22
C GLU A 91 -0.72 -6.10 9.15
N ILE A 92 -0.51 -6.92 8.12
CA ILE A 92 -1.06 -8.27 8.03
C ILE A 92 0.01 -9.27 8.46
N ASP A 93 -0.34 -10.20 9.34
CA ASP A 93 0.51 -11.35 9.64
C ASP A 93 0.40 -12.41 8.54
N TRP A 94 1.18 -12.19 7.47
CA TRP A 94 1.21 -13.06 6.31
C TRP A 94 1.56 -14.51 6.66
N ALA A 95 2.46 -14.72 7.62
CA ALA A 95 2.83 -16.07 8.05
C ALA A 95 1.67 -16.78 8.75
N ALA A 96 0.95 -16.10 9.64
CA ALA A 96 -0.26 -16.63 10.27
C ALA A 96 -1.40 -16.86 9.26
N ALA A 97 -1.43 -16.09 8.16
CA ALA A 97 -2.35 -16.29 7.07
C ALA A 97 -1.95 -17.41 6.09
N GLY A 98 -0.78 -18.07 6.30
CA GLY A 98 -0.29 -19.16 5.48
C GLY A 98 0.54 -18.75 4.26
N PHE A 99 0.99 -17.51 4.21
CA PHE A 99 1.81 -16.98 3.12
C PHE A 99 3.27 -16.82 3.53
N GLU A 100 4.16 -16.93 2.56
CA GLU A 100 5.59 -16.64 2.71
C GLU A 100 5.95 -15.29 2.10
N GLY A 101 6.80 -14.53 2.79
CA GLY A 101 7.27 -13.22 2.32
C GLY A 101 6.19 -12.15 2.37
N ARG A 102 6.45 -11.02 1.68
CA ARG A 102 5.59 -9.84 1.75
C ARG A 102 5.46 -9.09 0.43
N SER A 103 6.13 -9.53 -0.64
CA SER A 103 5.98 -8.84 -1.93
C SER A 103 4.64 -9.18 -2.57
N LEU A 104 3.95 -8.17 -3.09
CA LEU A 104 2.59 -8.31 -3.61
C LEU A 104 2.49 -9.41 -4.67
N GLY A 105 3.41 -9.42 -5.64
CA GLY A 105 3.40 -10.44 -6.70
C GLY A 105 3.60 -11.85 -6.19
N TRP A 106 4.44 -12.05 -5.16
CA TRP A 106 4.65 -13.36 -4.56
C TRP A 106 3.46 -13.82 -3.74
N LEU A 107 2.84 -12.93 -2.98
CA LEU A 107 1.60 -13.22 -2.25
C LEU A 107 0.47 -13.62 -3.19
N CYS A 108 0.31 -12.90 -4.31
CA CYS A 108 -0.67 -13.25 -5.33
C CYS A 108 -0.39 -14.62 -5.97
N ALA A 109 0.87 -14.92 -6.28
CA ALA A 109 1.26 -16.22 -6.84
C ALA A 109 0.91 -17.38 -5.89
N GLN A 110 1.13 -17.20 -4.58
CA GLN A 110 0.75 -18.18 -3.57
C GLN A 110 -0.78 -18.33 -3.45
N ALA A 111 -1.53 -17.25 -3.66
CA ALA A 111 -2.99 -17.26 -3.72
C ALA A 111 -3.54 -17.88 -5.02
N GLY A 112 -2.67 -18.30 -5.93
CA GLY A 112 -3.03 -19.05 -7.14
C GLY A 112 -3.29 -18.20 -8.39
N TRP A 113 -2.87 -16.94 -8.42
CA TRP A 113 -3.07 -16.06 -9.56
C TRP A 113 -1.90 -15.13 -9.82
N PHE A 114 -1.78 -14.65 -11.07
CA PHE A 114 -0.71 -13.79 -11.53
C PHE A 114 -1.29 -12.54 -12.18
N TYR A 115 -0.56 -11.44 -12.12
CA TYR A 115 -0.91 -10.20 -12.76
C TYR A 115 0.35 -9.51 -13.31
N ASP A 116 0.15 -8.54 -14.20
CA ASP A 116 1.23 -7.73 -14.75
C ASP A 116 1.64 -6.66 -13.72
N ALA A 117 2.65 -7.00 -12.92
CA ALA A 117 3.16 -6.16 -11.84
C ALA A 117 3.80 -4.86 -12.37
N HIS A 118 4.01 -3.89 -11.47
CA HIS A 118 4.62 -2.58 -11.76
C HIS A 118 3.78 -1.64 -12.62
N ARG A 119 2.49 -1.91 -12.70
CA ARG A 119 1.49 -0.96 -13.20
C ARG A 119 0.53 -0.64 -12.08
N ALA A 120 0.50 0.64 -11.63
CA ALA A 120 -0.27 1.06 -10.45
C ALA A 120 -1.70 0.53 -10.40
N GLN A 121 -2.42 0.51 -11.52
CA GLN A 121 -3.77 -0.07 -11.59
C GLN A 121 -3.75 -1.57 -11.33
N GLY A 122 -2.83 -2.31 -11.96
CA GLY A 122 -2.68 -3.75 -11.76
C GLY A 122 -2.33 -4.10 -10.32
N ASP A 123 -1.43 -3.33 -9.70
CA ASP A 123 -1.03 -3.53 -8.30
C ASP A 123 -2.20 -3.25 -7.34
N VAL A 124 -3.02 -2.22 -7.61
CA VAL A 124 -4.23 -1.92 -6.82
C VAL A 124 -5.27 -3.03 -6.96
N ASP A 125 -5.55 -3.48 -8.18
CA ASP A 125 -6.51 -4.56 -8.43
C ASP A 125 -6.04 -5.87 -7.78
N ALA A 126 -4.75 -6.16 -7.85
CA ALA A 126 -4.10 -7.29 -7.20
C ALA A 126 -4.25 -7.22 -5.67
N LEU A 127 -4.00 -6.05 -5.09
CA LEU A 127 -4.17 -5.83 -3.67
C LEU A 127 -5.63 -6.04 -3.24
N ILE A 128 -6.61 -5.51 -3.99
CA ILE A 128 -8.03 -5.68 -3.68
C ILE A 128 -8.41 -7.18 -3.68
N GLN A 129 -7.94 -7.94 -4.66
CA GLN A 129 -8.19 -9.38 -4.71
C GLN A 129 -7.53 -10.10 -3.54
N LEU A 130 -6.30 -9.74 -3.21
CA LEU A 130 -5.57 -10.35 -2.09
C LEU A 130 -6.25 -10.07 -0.74
N LEU A 131 -6.76 -8.86 -0.53
CA LEU A 131 -7.49 -8.48 0.68
C LEU A 131 -8.81 -9.25 0.86
N ARG A 132 -9.38 -9.79 -0.22
CA ARG A 132 -10.57 -10.67 -0.20
C ARG A 132 -10.24 -12.12 0.13
N HIS A 133 -8.96 -12.49 0.14
CA HIS A 133 -8.57 -13.86 0.45
C HIS A 133 -8.97 -14.20 1.89
N GLU A 134 -9.69 -15.30 2.05
CA GLU A 134 -10.17 -15.79 3.33
C GLU A 134 -9.09 -16.60 4.04
N ARG A 135 -8.91 -16.32 5.30
CA ARG A 135 -8.07 -17.10 6.21
C ARG A 135 -8.79 -18.42 6.59
N THR A 136 -8.08 -19.27 7.29
CA THR A 136 -8.62 -20.55 7.78
C THR A 136 -9.82 -20.39 8.72
N ASP A 137 -9.96 -19.22 9.37
CA ASP A 137 -11.12 -18.87 10.21
C ASP A 137 -12.31 -18.30 9.42
N GLY A 138 -12.21 -18.24 8.09
CA GLY A 138 -13.24 -17.72 7.19
C GLY A 138 -13.32 -16.19 7.11
N ARG A 139 -12.38 -15.46 7.76
CA ARG A 139 -12.33 -14.00 7.68
C ARG A 139 -11.41 -13.54 6.56
N PRO A 140 -11.79 -12.52 5.79
CA PRO A 140 -10.90 -11.98 4.78
C PRO A 140 -9.71 -11.24 5.41
N LEU A 141 -8.59 -11.18 4.69
CA LEU A 141 -7.39 -10.45 5.14
C LEU A 141 -7.67 -8.96 5.42
N LEU A 142 -8.65 -8.38 4.74
CA LEU A 142 -9.07 -7.00 4.99
C LEU A 142 -9.58 -6.79 6.43
N TYR A 143 -10.23 -7.80 7.03
CA TYR A 143 -10.67 -7.72 8.43
C TYR A 143 -9.50 -7.52 9.41
N GLU A 144 -8.41 -8.25 9.19
CA GLU A 144 -7.20 -8.09 10.01
C GLU A 144 -6.56 -6.72 9.80
N LEU A 145 -6.45 -6.30 8.54
CA LEU A 145 -5.86 -5.00 8.19
C LEU A 145 -6.64 -3.83 8.78
N ASP A 146 -7.97 -3.87 8.72
CA ASP A 146 -8.84 -2.84 9.31
C ASP A 146 -8.66 -2.76 10.83
N GLY A 147 -8.66 -3.91 11.51
CA GLY A 147 -8.40 -4.00 12.94
C GLY A 147 -7.02 -3.47 13.32
N SER A 148 -5.98 -3.84 12.57
CA SER A 148 -4.61 -3.37 12.81
C SER A 148 -4.46 -1.87 12.60
N SER A 149 -5.01 -1.34 11.51
CA SER A 149 -4.94 0.08 11.16
C SER A 149 -5.65 0.99 12.16
N SER A 150 -6.63 0.44 12.90
CA SER A 150 -7.38 1.15 13.92
C SER A 150 -6.68 1.15 15.29
N CYS A 151 -5.58 0.41 15.44
CA CYS A 151 -4.79 0.38 16.67
C CYS A 151 -3.77 1.53 16.70
N ASP A 152 -3.59 2.11 17.88
CA ASP A 152 -2.49 3.06 18.09
C ASP A 152 -1.14 2.38 17.83
N SER A 153 -0.29 3.05 17.05
CA SER A 153 1.09 2.61 16.83
C SER A 153 2.06 3.51 17.59
N PHE A 154 3.11 2.89 18.17
CA PHE A 154 4.12 3.61 18.91
C PHE A 154 5.48 3.42 18.26
N VAL A 155 6.24 4.50 18.11
CA VAL A 155 7.65 4.44 17.76
C VAL A 155 8.44 4.32 19.07
N ILE A 156 9.15 3.21 19.22
CA ILE A 156 10.00 2.97 20.40
C ILE A 156 11.45 3.13 19.96
N GLU A 157 12.13 4.12 20.54
CA GLU A 157 13.52 4.39 20.25
C GLU A 157 14.42 3.93 21.41
N ALA A 158 15.51 3.23 21.10
CA ALA A 158 16.51 2.84 22.09
C ALA A 158 17.52 3.97 22.34
N VAL A 159 17.05 5.09 22.91
CA VAL A 159 17.86 6.27 23.14
C VAL A 159 19.00 5.96 24.14
N GLY A 160 20.23 6.33 23.78
CA GLY A 160 21.41 6.15 24.62
C GLY A 160 21.89 4.69 24.78
N SER A 161 21.35 3.75 23.99
CA SER A 161 21.82 2.37 24.02
C SER A 161 23.26 2.23 23.53
N ALA A 162 24.07 1.42 24.23
CA ALA A 162 25.43 1.15 23.81
C ALA A 162 25.46 0.44 22.45
N PHE A 163 26.45 0.77 21.60
CA PHE A 163 26.58 0.11 20.27
C PHE A 163 26.66 -1.43 20.37
N SER A 164 27.23 -1.96 21.46
CA SER A 164 27.31 -3.40 21.72
C SER A 164 25.95 -4.08 21.89
N THR A 165 24.86 -3.33 22.12
CA THR A 165 23.49 -3.88 22.23
C THR A 165 22.76 -3.99 20.91
N LYS A 166 23.39 -3.52 19.80
CA LYS A 166 22.79 -3.47 18.47
C LYS A 166 22.21 -4.81 18.00
N ASP A 167 23.00 -5.89 18.16
CA ASP A 167 22.56 -7.20 17.68
C ASP A 167 21.43 -7.79 18.55
N ALA A 168 21.46 -7.53 19.85
CA ALA A 168 20.38 -7.91 20.75
C ALA A 168 19.07 -7.15 20.44
N LEU A 169 19.17 -5.86 20.11
CA LEU A 169 18.03 -5.06 19.69
C LEU A 169 17.46 -5.54 18.34
N ARG A 170 18.34 -5.85 17.38
CA ARG A 170 17.92 -6.42 16.09
C ARG A 170 17.20 -7.75 16.22
N MET A 171 17.69 -8.65 17.10
CA MET A 171 17.02 -9.93 17.37
C MET A 171 15.63 -9.75 17.99
N ARG A 172 15.38 -8.62 18.65
CA ARG A 172 14.05 -8.23 19.19
C ARG A 172 13.18 -7.48 18.19
N GLY A 173 13.61 -7.32 16.93
CA GLY A 173 12.84 -6.66 15.88
C GLY A 173 13.05 -5.16 15.75
N TYR A 174 13.94 -4.53 16.54
CA TYR A 174 14.30 -3.13 16.32
C TYR A 174 15.09 -2.94 15.03
N ARG A 175 14.82 -1.86 14.32
CA ARG A 175 15.45 -1.50 13.03
C ARG A 175 16.20 -0.18 13.15
#